data_78cf69891e4df10186d06b6c7844fa5f
#
_entry.id   78cf69891e4df10186d06b6c7844fa5f
#
_cell.length_a   1.000
_cell.length_b   1.000
_cell.length_c   1.000
_cell.angle_alpha   90.00
_cell.angle_beta   90.00
_cell.angle_gamma   90.00
#
_symmetry.space_group_name_H-M   'P 1'
#
loop_
_entity.id
_entity.type
_entity.pdbx_description
1 polymer ?
#
loop_
_entity_poly.entity_id
_entity_poly.type
_entity_poly.pdbx_seq_one_letter_code
_entity_poly.pdbx_strand_id
1 'polypeptide(L)'
;MPGSLLYDYGDALRFGANTGAEDEADLSKVNFSDEMFEAFTEGFLSQVKDTLTEKEKENLVFSIKLMTFECGMRFLTDYLNGDTYFKVHKKDHNLLRCRTQFKLISDIESKEEKLNKKLNEIIQNL
;
A
#
# COMPACT_ATOMS: atom_id res chain seq x y z
N MET A 1 7.08 -13.96 -12.28
CA MET A 1 8.31 -13.19 -11.92
C MET A 1 8.23 -12.75 -10.46
N PRO A 2 9.28 -12.99 -9.67
CA PRO A 2 9.25 -12.66 -8.24
C PRO A 2 8.95 -11.19 -7.93
N GLY A 3 9.49 -10.27 -8.75
CA GLY A 3 9.23 -8.83 -8.57
C GLY A 3 7.78 -8.46 -8.71
N SER A 4 7.02 -9.14 -9.59
CA SER A 4 5.59 -8.84 -9.75
C SER A 4 4.76 -9.31 -8.56
N LEU A 5 5.19 -10.34 -7.83
CA LEU A 5 4.52 -10.75 -6.59
C LEU A 5 4.61 -9.68 -5.52
N LEU A 6 5.78 -9.02 -5.39
CA LEU A 6 5.94 -7.91 -4.45
C LEU A 6 5.06 -6.73 -4.83
N TYR A 7 4.98 -6.41 -6.12
CA TYR A 7 4.13 -5.31 -6.60
C TYR A 7 2.66 -5.62 -6.37
N ASP A 8 2.23 -6.83 -6.68
CA ASP A 8 0.84 -7.25 -6.47
C ASP A 8 0.47 -7.21 -4.98
N TYR A 9 1.37 -7.69 -4.12
CA TYR A 9 1.18 -7.63 -2.68
C TYR A 9 1.08 -6.19 -2.19
N GLY A 10 2.02 -5.35 -2.60
CA GLY A 10 2.05 -3.94 -2.18
C GLY A 10 0.81 -3.19 -2.63
N ASP A 11 0.39 -3.39 -3.87
CA ASP A 11 -0.80 -2.74 -4.41
C ASP A 11 -2.08 -3.22 -3.73
N ALA A 12 -2.20 -4.52 -3.48
CA ALA A 12 -3.36 -5.08 -2.78
C ALA A 12 -3.52 -4.49 -1.38
N LEU A 13 -2.42 -4.33 -0.64
CA LEU A 13 -2.47 -3.76 0.70
C LEU A 13 -2.63 -2.26 0.70
N ARG A 14 -2.09 -1.57 -0.28
CA ARG A 14 -2.35 -0.13 -0.46
C ARG A 14 -3.84 0.14 -0.49
N PHE A 15 -4.58 -0.65 -1.22
CA PHE A 15 -6.02 -0.49 -1.37
C PHE A 15 -6.78 -1.17 -0.22
N GLY A 16 -6.47 -2.44 0.05
CA GLY A 16 -7.26 -3.27 0.97
C GLY A 16 -7.09 -2.93 2.44
N ALA A 17 -5.92 -2.40 2.84
CA ALA A 17 -5.66 -2.04 4.23
C ALA A 17 -5.86 -0.56 4.52
N ASN A 18 -6.26 0.25 3.54
CA ASN A 18 -6.62 1.64 3.74
C ASN A 18 -8.03 1.70 4.34
N THR A 19 -8.17 2.34 5.50
CA THR A 19 -9.46 2.46 6.19
C THR A 19 -10.36 3.53 5.57
N GLY A 20 -9.79 4.46 4.77
CA GLY A 20 -10.53 5.48 4.07
C GLY A 20 -10.71 5.14 2.59
N ALA A 21 -11.58 5.88 1.91
CA ALA A 21 -11.69 5.79 0.46
C ALA A 21 -10.45 6.39 -0.20
N GLU A 22 -10.19 5.99 -1.45
CA GLU A 22 -9.04 6.50 -2.21
C GLU A 22 -9.10 8.03 -2.41
N ASP A 23 -10.30 8.59 -2.45
CA ASP A 23 -10.54 10.04 -2.61
C ASP A 23 -11.12 10.69 -1.36
N GLU A 24 -10.88 10.12 -0.18
CA GLU A 24 -11.37 10.66 1.09
C GLU A 24 -10.80 12.04 1.36
N ALA A 25 -11.66 13.04 1.53
CA ALA A 25 -11.25 14.42 1.81
C ALA A 25 -10.78 14.60 3.25
N ASP A 26 -11.34 13.82 4.18
CA ASP A 26 -10.93 13.86 5.60
C ASP A 26 -9.77 12.90 5.82
N LEU A 27 -8.55 13.45 5.83
CA LEU A 27 -7.33 12.66 5.96
C LEU A 27 -7.22 11.93 7.31
N SER A 28 -7.96 12.35 8.33
CA SER A 28 -7.96 11.63 9.61
C SER A 28 -8.59 10.22 9.49
N LYS A 29 -9.37 10.00 8.44
CA LYS A 29 -9.98 8.70 8.15
C LYS A 29 -9.08 7.79 7.32
N VAL A 30 -7.97 8.30 6.82
CA VAL A 30 -7.03 7.54 5.97
C VAL A 30 -5.93 6.98 6.87
N ASN A 31 -6.06 5.71 7.21
CA ASN A 31 -5.12 5.02 8.09
C ASN A 31 -4.83 3.62 7.53
N PHE A 32 -3.67 3.09 7.84
CA PHE A 32 -3.30 1.75 7.44
C PHE A 32 -3.73 0.77 8.54
N SER A 33 -4.52 -0.23 8.17
CA SER A 33 -5.07 -1.21 9.12
C SER A 33 -4.07 -2.32 9.41
N ASP A 34 -3.60 -2.40 10.65
CA ASP A 34 -2.70 -3.47 11.11
C ASP A 34 -3.36 -4.84 11.02
N GLU A 35 -4.66 -4.91 11.31
CA GLU A 35 -5.43 -6.17 11.26
C GLU A 35 -5.53 -6.73 9.85
N MET A 36 -5.82 -5.86 8.88
CA MET A 36 -5.91 -6.26 7.48
C MET A 36 -4.53 -6.65 6.94
N PHE A 37 -3.49 -5.92 7.34
CA PHE A 37 -2.11 -6.27 7.00
C PHE A 37 -1.78 -7.68 7.48
N GLU A 38 -2.04 -7.97 8.75
CA GLU A 38 -1.74 -9.28 9.34
C GLU A 38 -2.49 -10.40 8.63
N ALA A 39 -3.79 -10.26 8.47
CA ALA A 39 -4.64 -11.28 7.85
C ALA A 39 -4.23 -11.55 6.40
N PHE A 40 -4.04 -10.49 5.62
CA PHE A 40 -3.65 -10.63 4.21
C PHE A 40 -2.25 -11.23 4.08
N THR A 41 -1.31 -10.77 4.90
CA THR A 41 0.08 -11.24 4.83
C THR A 41 0.19 -12.72 5.20
N GLU A 42 -0.54 -13.16 6.21
CA GLU A 42 -0.58 -14.58 6.58
C GLU A 42 -1.10 -15.44 5.40
N GLY A 43 -2.20 -15.01 4.79
CA GLY A 43 -2.77 -15.72 3.66
C GLY A 43 -1.85 -15.73 2.45
N PHE A 44 -1.28 -14.57 2.13
CA PHE A 44 -0.35 -14.44 0.99
C PHE A 44 0.88 -15.34 1.17
N LEU A 45 1.54 -15.25 2.31
CA LEU A 45 2.75 -16.04 2.56
C LEU A 45 2.47 -17.54 2.62
N SER A 46 1.30 -17.95 3.09
CA SER A 46 0.93 -19.37 3.10
C SER A 46 0.89 -19.97 1.69
N GLN A 47 0.63 -19.15 0.69
CA GLN A 47 0.53 -19.59 -0.70
C GLN A 47 1.86 -19.50 -1.47
N VAL A 48 2.71 -18.50 -1.14
CA VAL A 48 3.86 -18.17 -1.97
C VAL A 48 5.20 -18.25 -1.23
N LYS A 49 5.22 -18.75 0.01
CA LYS A 49 6.44 -18.77 0.84
C LYS A 49 7.63 -19.44 0.15
N ASP A 50 7.38 -20.48 -0.64
CA ASP A 50 8.44 -21.23 -1.32
C ASP A 50 8.87 -20.58 -2.64
N THR A 51 8.12 -19.57 -3.10
CA THR A 51 8.42 -18.83 -4.33
C THR A 51 9.28 -17.61 -4.06
N LEU A 52 9.14 -17.01 -2.87
CA LEU A 52 9.88 -15.80 -2.51
C LEU A 52 11.22 -16.12 -1.85
N THR A 53 12.24 -15.35 -2.19
CA THR A 53 13.52 -15.39 -1.50
C THR A 53 13.37 -14.74 -0.11
N GLU A 54 14.33 -15.00 0.79
CA GLU A 54 14.34 -14.36 2.11
C GLU A 54 14.38 -12.83 1.99
N LYS A 55 15.16 -12.33 1.05
CA LYS A 55 15.26 -10.88 0.82
C LYS A 55 13.93 -10.29 0.34
N GLU A 56 13.22 -10.99 -0.52
CA GLU A 56 11.91 -10.56 -0.98
C GLU A 56 10.91 -10.53 0.18
N LYS A 57 10.92 -11.54 1.05
CA LYS A 57 10.07 -11.56 2.25
C LYS A 57 10.35 -10.38 3.17
N GLU A 58 11.63 -10.04 3.36
CA GLU A 58 12.04 -8.91 4.20
C GLU A 58 11.55 -7.57 3.66
N ASN A 59 11.32 -7.46 2.37
CA ASN A 59 10.93 -6.21 1.70
C ASN A 59 9.42 -6.08 1.45
N LEU A 60 8.60 -6.95 2.02
CA LEU A 60 7.15 -6.89 1.80
C LEU A 60 6.54 -5.58 2.30
N VAL A 61 6.90 -5.13 3.51
CA VAL A 61 6.39 -3.85 4.04
C VAL A 61 6.85 -2.69 3.16
N PHE A 62 8.11 -2.70 2.74
CA PHE A 62 8.64 -1.67 1.84
C PHE A 62 7.84 -1.63 0.53
N SER A 63 7.45 -2.78 0.00
CA SER A 63 6.69 -2.83 -1.26
C SER A 63 5.33 -2.13 -1.14
N ILE A 64 4.68 -2.19 0.02
CA ILE A 64 3.43 -1.47 0.27
C ILE A 64 3.68 0.03 0.14
N LYS A 65 4.72 0.51 0.80
CA LYS A 65 5.08 1.93 0.80
C LYS A 65 5.44 2.40 -0.61
N LEU A 66 6.23 1.59 -1.34
CA LEU A 66 6.63 1.91 -2.71
C LEU A 66 5.44 2.00 -3.66
N MET A 67 4.52 1.03 -3.61
CA MET A 67 3.34 1.04 -4.48
C MET A 67 2.40 2.18 -4.14
N THR A 68 2.29 2.53 -2.86
CA THR A 68 1.48 3.68 -2.44
C THR A 68 2.07 4.98 -2.97
N PHE A 69 3.39 5.13 -2.89
CA PHE A 69 4.10 6.30 -3.43
C PHE A 69 3.91 6.40 -4.94
N GLU A 70 4.11 5.30 -5.65
CA GLU A 70 3.94 5.28 -7.11
C GLU A 70 2.53 5.71 -7.50
N CYS A 71 1.52 5.17 -6.83
CA CYS A 71 0.13 5.51 -7.10
C CYS A 71 -0.14 7.00 -6.83
N GLY A 72 0.35 7.52 -5.71
CA GLY A 72 0.22 8.95 -5.39
C GLY A 72 0.87 9.85 -6.43
N MET A 73 2.06 9.48 -6.90
CA MET A 73 2.75 10.23 -7.94
C MET A 73 2.01 10.19 -9.27
N ARG A 74 1.39 9.08 -9.62
CA ARG A 74 0.59 8.96 -10.84
C ARG A 74 -0.65 9.86 -10.79
N PHE A 75 -1.33 9.93 -9.65
CA PHE A 75 -2.46 10.84 -9.47
C PHE A 75 -2.02 12.31 -9.57
N LEU A 76 -0.89 12.65 -8.95
CA LEU A 76 -0.36 14.01 -9.01
C LEU A 76 0.04 14.40 -10.44
N THR A 77 0.72 13.50 -11.14
CA THR A 77 1.13 13.72 -12.53
C THR A 77 -0.08 13.96 -13.42
N ASP A 78 -1.12 13.14 -13.27
CA ASP A 78 -2.34 13.32 -14.07
C ASP A 78 -3.05 14.63 -13.75
N TYR A 79 -3.10 14.99 -12.47
CA TYR A 79 -3.67 16.28 -12.06
C TYR A 79 -2.93 17.45 -12.74
N LEU A 80 -1.60 17.43 -12.72
CA LEU A 80 -0.79 18.48 -13.33
C LEU A 80 -0.91 18.52 -14.85
N ASN A 81 -1.22 17.38 -15.47
CA ASN A 81 -1.42 17.26 -16.92
C ASN A 81 -2.87 17.51 -17.36
N GLY A 82 -3.75 17.93 -16.46
CA GLY A 82 -5.13 18.30 -16.79
C GLY A 82 -6.14 17.16 -16.68
N ASP A 83 -5.86 16.14 -15.84
CA ASP A 83 -6.78 15.03 -15.56
C ASP A 83 -7.15 14.23 -16.81
N THR A 84 -6.14 13.84 -17.60
CA THR A 84 -6.36 13.19 -18.90
C THR A 84 -6.33 11.66 -18.86
N TYR A 85 -5.74 11.06 -17.83
CA TYR A 85 -5.56 9.60 -17.75
C TYR A 85 -6.62 8.92 -16.89
N PHE A 86 -6.78 9.35 -15.63
CA PHE A 86 -7.76 8.77 -14.73
C PHE A 86 -9.12 9.43 -14.92
N LYS A 87 -10.18 8.63 -14.80
CA LYS A 87 -11.54 9.17 -14.83
C LYS A 87 -11.79 9.98 -13.55
N VAL A 88 -12.20 11.24 -13.71
CA VAL A 88 -12.50 12.13 -12.59
C VAL A 88 -13.97 12.52 -12.62
N HIS A 89 -14.58 12.66 -11.43
CA HIS A 89 -16.00 12.97 -11.27
C HIS A 89 -16.24 14.33 -10.62
N LYS A 90 -15.17 15.00 -10.21
CA LYS A 90 -15.26 16.31 -9.54
C LYS A 90 -13.94 17.05 -9.71
N LYS A 91 -13.96 18.36 -9.44
CA LYS A 91 -12.76 19.19 -9.45
C LYS A 91 -11.76 18.68 -8.43
N ASP A 92 -10.49 18.67 -8.79
CA ASP A 92 -9.38 18.27 -7.93
C ASP A 92 -9.47 16.81 -7.44
N HIS A 93 -10.21 15.95 -8.14
CA HIS A 93 -10.39 14.54 -7.75
C HIS A 93 -9.05 13.82 -7.64
N ASN A 94 -8.17 13.98 -8.64
CA ASN A 94 -6.84 13.36 -8.61
C ASN A 94 -5.95 13.95 -7.53
N LEU A 95 -6.12 15.23 -7.19
CA LEU A 95 -5.38 15.84 -6.09
C LEU A 95 -5.81 15.24 -4.74
N LEU A 96 -7.11 15.00 -4.55
CA LEU A 96 -7.61 14.32 -3.36
C LEU A 96 -7.02 12.90 -3.27
N ARG A 97 -7.02 12.17 -4.37
CA ARG A 97 -6.44 10.82 -4.43
C ARG A 97 -4.96 10.82 -4.09
N CYS A 98 -4.21 11.80 -4.59
CA CYS A 98 -2.80 11.97 -4.28
C CYS A 98 -2.60 12.20 -2.77
N ARG A 99 -3.39 13.06 -2.17
CA ARG A 99 -3.30 13.38 -0.75
C ARG A 99 -3.59 12.17 0.13
N THR A 100 -4.57 11.34 -0.23
CA THR A 100 -4.86 10.13 0.53
C THR A 100 -3.71 9.15 0.49
N GLN A 101 -3.06 9.00 -0.67
CA GLN A 101 -1.91 8.10 -0.80
C GLN A 101 -0.72 8.58 0.03
N PHE A 102 -0.42 9.87 0.02
CA PHE A 102 0.67 10.41 0.81
C PHE A 102 0.38 10.34 2.32
N LYS A 103 -0.88 10.53 2.73
CA LYS A 103 -1.28 10.32 4.13
C LYS A 103 -1.09 8.85 4.52
N LEU A 104 -1.46 7.94 3.64
CA LEU A 104 -1.28 6.50 3.88
C LEU A 104 0.20 6.14 4.05
N ILE A 105 1.09 6.69 3.22
CA ILE A 105 2.54 6.50 3.36
C ILE A 105 3.00 6.98 4.73
N SER A 106 2.58 8.16 5.14
CA SER A 106 2.93 8.73 6.45
C SER A 106 2.51 7.82 7.60
N ASP A 107 1.32 7.26 7.51
CA ASP A 107 0.81 6.32 8.52
C ASP A 107 1.62 5.02 8.52
N ILE A 108 1.91 4.47 7.34
CA ILE A 108 2.75 3.27 7.22
C ILE A 108 4.14 3.52 7.83
N GLU A 109 4.76 4.66 7.53
CA GLU A 109 6.07 5.02 8.08
C GLU A 109 6.05 5.11 9.60
N SER A 110 4.98 5.66 10.16
CA SER A 110 4.85 5.74 11.62
C SER A 110 4.73 4.37 12.30
N LYS A 111 4.32 3.35 11.54
CA LYS A 111 4.11 1.99 12.02
C LYS A 111 5.13 0.99 11.48
N GLU A 112 6.12 1.46 10.73
CA GLU A 112 7.00 0.58 9.95
C GLU A 112 7.72 -0.46 10.80
N GLU A 113 8.26 -0.05 11.95
CA GLU A 113 8.92 -1.00 12.87
C GLU A 113 7.96 -2.06 13.39
N LYS A 114 6.76 -1.65 13.76
CA LYS A 114 5.71 -2.55 14.24
C LYS A 114 5.28 -3.53 13.15
N LEU A 115 5.11 -3.03 11.92
CA LEU A 115 4.71 -3.87 10.79
C LEU A 115 5.81 -4.88 10.43
N ASN A 116 7.06 -4.46 10.43
CA ASN A 116 8.19 -5.36 10.16
C ASN A 116 8.35 -6.40 11.26
N LYS A 117 8.14 -6.04 12.51
CA LYS A 117 8.15 -6.99 13.62
C LYS A 117 7.06 -8.05 13.44
N LYS A 118 5.86 -7.63 13.10
CA LYS A 118 4.75 -8.53 12.84
C LYS A 118 5.03 -9.43 11.64
N LEU A 119 5.59 -8.87 10.58
CA LEU A 119 5.99 -9.63 9.40
C LEU A 119 6.99 -10.74 9.77
N ASN A 120 7.99 -10.43 10.56
CA ASN A 120 8.97 -11.41 11.00
C ASN A 120 8.34 -12.52 11.84
N GLU A 121 7.38 -12.19 12.71
CA GLU A 121 6.63 -13.18 13.47
C GLU A 121 5.84 -14.11 12.54
N ILE A 122 5.18 -13.57 11.53
CA ILE A 122 4.43 -14.36 10.55
C ILE A 122 5.37 -15.30 9.80
N ILE A 123 6.51 -14.80 9.34
CA ILE A 123 7.50 -15.60 8.61
C ILE A 123 8.01 -16.76 9.46
N GLN A 124 8.29 -16.52 10.75
CA GLN A 124 8.79 -17.54 11.65
C GLN A 124 7.77 -18.65 11.94
N ASN A 125 6.48 -18.34 11.80
CA ASN A 125 5.40 -19.28 12.07
C ASN A 125 4.90 -20.03 10.82
N LEU A 126 5.54 -19.84 9.70
CA LEU A 126 5.17 -20.53 8.44
C LEU A 126 5.52 -22.01 8.45
#